data_b0ed514ff8837234f409acbd4081bc05
#
_entry.id   b0ed514ff8837234f409acbd4081bc05
#
_cell.length_a   1.000
_cell.length_b   1.000
_cell.length_c   1.000
_cell.angle_alpha   90.00
_cell.angle_beta   90.00
_cell.angle_gamma   90.00
#
_symmetry.space_group_name_H-M   'P 1'
#
loop_
_entity.id
_entity.type
_entity.pdbx_description
1 polymer ?
#
loop_
_entity_poly.entity_id
_entity_poly.type
_entity_poly.pdbx_seq_one_letter_code
_entity_poly.pdbx_strand_id
1 'polypeptide(L)'
;MKLFIRLCTACLITFAFLFPVYAIDTAPAKDVYEDVFLYAQHLEQGGALEEAEVEYKRYLFLQDFSRGIHQTSTFKSLAQLYAKKEQWQLAADTMKQAIQSSIYDGQNSQDTDLLRLKHIQYLSHLEDNLYIFSYINFAEYSQEVRRTAFLTDFKSCIKRGLWQGAREKFDFAQQEFQDLFTPEEVQIINTSLQSIFAYKPKKQLLAGYLSFIPGLGQLYAGDPLDALNAFVLNGSLIAVSAWSICTLDLWTFSLLEFNPLVHFMQGNIYNAQKDAYEYNQKKLKGFSDQILQIVDAKIH
;
A
#
# COMPACT_ATOMS: atom_id res chain seq x y z
N MET A 1 -26.55 -59.42 47.62
CA MET A 1 -26.45 -58.11 47.03
C MET A 1 -25.37 -57.20 47.71
N LYS A 2 -25.31 -57.08 49.04
CA LYS A 2 -24.33 -56.25 49.77
C LYS A 2 -22.85 -56.73 49.63
N LEU A 3 -22.62 -58.04 49.43
CA LEU A 3 -21.26 -58.58 49.25
C LEU A 3 -20.71 -58.30 47.85
N PHE A 4 -21.56 -58.29 46.84
CA PHE A 4 -21.19 -58.03 45.44
C PHE A 4 -20.76 -56.55 45.23
N ILE A 5 -21.44 -55.61 45.89
CA ILE A 5 -21.11 -54.21 45.85
C ILE A 5 -19.77 -53.91 46.53
N ARG A 6 -19.41 -54.58 47.63
CA ARG A 6 -18.13 -54.45 48.31
C ARG A 6 -16.95 -55.01 47.52
N LEU A 7 -17.15 -56.09 46.74
CA LEU A 7 -16.10 -56.61 45.84
C LEU A 7 -15.87 -55.67 44.64
N CYS A 8 -16.91 -55.08 44.04
CA CYS A 8 -16.80 -54.14 42.94
C CYS A 8 -16.09 -52.84 43.36
N THR A 9 -16.37 -52.33 44.58
CA THR A 9 -15.71 -51.13 45.08
C THR A 9 -14.24 -51.39 45.45
N ALA A 10 -13.89 -52.55 45.95
CA ALA A 10 -12.49 -52.96 46.22
C ALA A 10 -11.71 -53.12 44.89
N CYS A 11 -12.29 -53.69 43.83
CA CYS A 11 -11.64 -53.80 42.51
C CYS A 11 -11.44 -52.45 41.83
N LEU A 12 -12.37 -51.49 41.98
CA LEU A 12 -12.25 -50.14 41.44
C LEU A 12 -11.12 -49.34 42.14
N ILE A 13 -10.97 -49.48 43.44
CA ILE A 13 -9.92 -48.80 44.21
C ILE A 13 -8.54 -49.41 43.92
N THR A 14 -8.40 -50.72 43.76
CA THR A 14 -7.15 -51.38 43.39
C THR A 14 -6.75 -51.07 41.94
N PHE A 15 -7.70 -50.88 41.03
CA PHE A 15 -7.39 -50.45 39.64
C PHE A 15 -6.92 -49.01 39.54
N ALA A 16 -7.37 -48.14 40.44
CA ALA A 16 -6.90 -46.74 40.50
C ALA A 16 -5.47 -46.60 41.03
N PHE A 17 -4.95 -47.58 41.80
CA PHE A 17 -3.56 -47.56 42.30
C PHE A 17 -2.56 -48.31 41.39
N LEU A 18 -3.04 -49.04 40.37
CA LEU A 18 -2.15 -49.80 39.46
C LEU A 18 -1.75 -49.01 38.19
N PHE A 19 -2.39 -47.89 37.92
CA PHE A 19 -1.87 -46.96 36.96
C PHE A 19 -1.11 -45.85 37.70
N PRO A 20 0.25 -45.88 37.70
CA PRO A 20 0.95 -44.66 38.05
C PRO A 20 0.46 -43.61 37.07
N VAL A 21 -0.18 -42.55 37.58
CA VAL A 21 -0.29 -41.33 36.83
C VAL A 21 1.14 -40.93 36.52
N TYR A 22 1.60 -41.33 35.35
CA TYR A 22 2.77 -40.71 34.79
C TYR A 22 2.41 -39.23 34.68
N ALA A 23 2.84 -38.46 35.67
CA ALA A 23 2.97 -37.04 35.46
C ALA A 23 3.78 -36.95 34.17
N ILE A 24 3.10 -36.61 33.08
CA ILE A 24 3.75 -36.22 31.85
C ILE A 24 4.64 -35.08 32.31
N ASP A 25 5.92 -35.39 32.42
CA ASP A 25 6.95 -34.39 32.72
C ASP A 25 6.84 -33.39 31.57
N THR A 26 6.15 -32.29 31.80
CA THR A 26 6.01 -31.18 30.87
C THR A 26 7.32 -30.40 30.90
N ALA A 27 8.46 -31.07 30.81
CA ALA A 27 9.68 -30.40 30.42
C ALA A 27 9.38 -29.67 29.10
N PRO A 28 9.70 -28.39 29.00
CA PRO A 28 9.44 -27.67 27.76
C PRO A 28 10.04 -28.45 26.60
N ALA A 29 9.22 -28.74 25.60
CA ALA A 29 9.65 -29.53 24.44
C ALA A 29 10.92 -28.86 23.89
N LYS A 30 12.05 -29.59 23.97
CA LYS A 30 13.32 -29.08 23.47
C LYS A 30 13.22 -29.00 21.96
N ASP A 31 13.45 -27.80 21.40
CA ASP A 31 13.54 -27.65 19.95
C ASP A 31 14.79 -28.36 19.44
N VAL A 32 14.58 -29.47 18.73
CA VAL A 32 15.68 -30.32 18.20
C VAL A 32 16.50 -29.56 17.15
N TYR A 33 15.91 -28.54 16.54
CA TYR A 33 16.53 -27.80 15.44
C TYR A 33 16.86 -26.32 15.82
N GLU A 34 16.90 -26.03 17.12
CA GLU A 34 17.21 -24.68 17.64
C GLU A 34 18.53 -24.14 17.08
N ASP A 35 19.53 -24.99 16.91
CA ASP A 35 20.84 -24.63 16.35
C ASP A 35 20.70 -24.05 14.91
N VAL A 36 19.80 -24.62 14.10
CA VAL A 36 19.53 -24.10 12.73
C VAL A 36 18.90 -22.72 12.78
N PHE A 37 17.95 -22.51 13.69
CA PHE A 37 17.31 -21.21 13.89
C PHE A 37 18.32 -20.15 14.38
N LEU A 38 19.12 -20.47 15.37
CA LEU A 38 20.16 -19.57 15.90
C LEU A 38 21.22 -19.24 14.85
N TYR A 39 21.61 -20.23 14.02
CA TYR A 39 22.51 -19.98 12.92
C TYR A 39 21.94 -19.04 11.87
N ALA A 40 20.66 -19.21 11.50
CA ALA A 40 19.97 -18.29 10.61
C ALA A 40 19.94 -16.85 11.15
N GLN A 41 19.69 -16.68 12.47
CA GLN A 41 19.74 -15.35 13.11
C GLN A 41 21.15 -14.75 13.06
N HIS A 42 22.19 -15.56 13.30
CA HIS A 42 23.58 -15.09 13.21
C HIS A 42 23.92 -14.61 11.79
N LEU A 43 23.52 -15.35 10.76
CA LEU A 43 23.69 -14.94 9.37
C LEU A 43 22.97 -13.62 9.05
N GLU A 44 21.71 -13.47 9.53
CA GLU A 44 20.95 -12.23 9.34
C GLU A 44 21.64 -11.03 10.00
N GLN A 45 22.13 -11.18 11.23
CA GLN A 45 22.86 -10.14 11.96
C GLN A 45 24.17 -9.78 11.26
N GLY A 46 24.85 -10.77 10.65
CA GLY A 46 26.05 -10.58 9.84
C GLY A 46 25.80 -9.96 8.46
N GLY A 47 24.54 -9.74 8.08
CA GLY A 47 24.15 -9.18 6.77
C GLY A 47 24.15 -10.20 5.62
N ALA A 48 24.39 -11.50 5.90
CA ALA A 48 24.32 -12.59 4.94
C ALA A 48 22.85 -13.00 4.70
N LEU A 49 22.07 -12.12 4.04
CA LEU A 49 20.61 -12.24 3.95
C LEU A 49 20.16 -13.42 3.11
N GLU A 50 20.89 -13.80 2.07
CA GLU A 50 20.55 -14.93 1.21
C GLU A 50 20.74 -16.26 1.95
N GLU A 51 21.85 -16.39 2.66
CA GLU A 51 22.15 -17.56 3.47
C GLU A 51 21.19 -17.68 4.66
N ALA A 52 20.86 -16.57 5.31
CA ALA A 52 19.87 -16.52 6.38
C ALA A 52 18.49 -16.99 5.89
N GLU A 53 18.07 -16.58 4.69
CA GLU A 53 16.82 -17.04 4.07
C GLU A 53 16.79 -18.56 3.91
N VAL A 54 17.88 -19.14 3.41
CA VAL A 54 17.99 -20.59 3.22
C VAL A 54 17.86 -21.34 4.55
N GLU A 55 18.57 -20.88 5.59
CA GLU A 55 18.54 -21.53 6.90
C GLU A 55 17.21 -21.34 7.63
N TYR A 56 16.53 -20.20 7.51
CA TYR A 56 15.17 -20.04 8.02
C TYR A 56 14.19 -21.00 7.33
N LYS A 57 14.26 -21.14 6.01
CA LYS A 57 13.43 -22.09 5.25
C LYS A 57 13.76 -23.55 5.63
N ARG A 58 15.06 -23.86 5.84
CA ARG A 58 15.49 -25.16 6.30
C ARG A 58 14.91 -25.48 7.67
N TYR A 59 14.94 -24.53 8.61
CA TYR A 59 14.33 -24.69 9.92
C TYR A 59 12.83 -25.00 9.79
N LEU A 60 12.08 -24.22 9.03
CA LEU A 60 10.64 -24.44 8.80
C LEU A 60 10.36 -25.82 8.19
N PHE A 61 11.17 -26.25 7.22
CA PHE A 61 11.02 -27.57 6.60
C PHE A 61 11.27 -28.71 7.59
N LEU A 62 12.29 -28.58 8.43
CA LEU A 62 12.61 -29.60 9.45
C LEU A 62 11.55 -29.69 10.55
N GLN A 63 10.84 -28.56 10.81
CA GLN A 63 9.77 -28.48 11.81
C GLN A 63 8.41 -28.99 11.30
N ASP A 64 8.24 -29.26 10.01
CA ASP A 64 6.97 -29.68 9.42
C ASP A 64 6.41 -30.98 10.04
N PHE A 65 7.27 -31.77 10.69
CA PHE A 65 6.93 -33.01 11.42
C PHE A 65 6.91 -32.88 12.96
N SER A 66 7.44 -31.78 13.50
CA SER A 66 7.44 -31.51 14.94
C SER A 66 7.24 -30.04 15.16
N ARG A 67 6.22 -29.64 15.93
CA ARG A 67 5.96 -28.23 16.23
C ARG A 67 7.17 -27.56 16.86
N GLY A 68 7.84 -26.69 16.11
CA GLY A 68 9.01 -25.97 16.59
C GLY A 68 8.60 -24.80 17.47
N ILE A 69 9.30 -24.63 18.57
CA ILE A 69 9.10 -23.53 19.53
C ILE A 69 9.28 -22.15 18.85
N HIS A 70 10.12 -22.09 17.81
CA HIS A 70 10.47 -20.85 17.13
C HIS A 70 9.75 -20.65 15.79
N GLN A 71 8.67 -21.38 15.49
CA GLN A 71 7.99 -21.30 14.19
C GLN A 71 7.47 -19.89 13.90
N THR A 72 6.73 -19.28 14.82
CA THR A 72 6.23 -17.91 14.71
C THR A 72 7.37 -16.90 14.54
N SER A 73 8.45 -17.04 15.34
CA SER A 73 9.62 -16.18 15.25
C SER A 73 10.33 -16.31 13.92
N THR A 74 10.43 -17.53 13.39
CA THR A 74 11.07 -17.81 12.09
C THR A 74 10.29 -17.18 10.94
N PHE A 75 8.96 -17.34 10.89
CA PHE A 75 8.14 -16.68 9.88
C PHE A 75 8.24 -15.16 9.99
N LYS A 76 8.27 -14.60 11.21
CA LYS A 76 8.46 -13.16 11.44
C LYS A 76 9.80 -12.69 10.88
N SER A 77 10.91 -13.36 11.21
CA SER A 77 12.25 -13.02 10.72
C SER A 77 12.34 -13.12 9.21
N LEU A 78 11.83 -14.20 8.64
CA LEU A 78 11.80 -14.41 7.19
C LEU A 78 10.98 -13.31 6.47
N ALA A 79 9.82 -12.92 7.02
CA ALA A 79 9.03 -11.82 6.48
C ALA A 79 9.77 -10.47 6.54
N GLN A 80 10.50 -10.20 7.64
CA GLN A 80 11.33 -9.00 7.76
C GLN A 80 12.48 -9.00 6.75
N LEU A 81 13.07 -10.17 6.51
CA LEU A 81 14.14 -10.34 5.51
C LEU A 81 13.61 -10.05 4.10
N TYR A 82 12.44 -10.56 3.73
CA TYR A 82 11.79 -10.22 2.46
C TYR A 82 11.48 -8.73 2.34
N ALA A 83 11.05 -8.09 3.42
CA ALA A 83 10.82 -6.66 3.44
C ALA A 83 12.12 -5.85 3.23
N LYS A 84 13.25 -6.28 3.82
CA LYS A 84 14.58 -5.68 3.55
C LYS A 84 15.00 -5.81 2.08
N LYS A 85 14.56 -6.87 1.41
CA LYS A 85 14.78 -7.11 -0.03
C LYS A 85 13.73 -6.45 -0.93
N GLU A 86 12.82 -5.65 -0.37
CA GLU A 86 11.68 -5.00 -1.06
C GLU A 86 10.72 -6.00 -1.74
N GLN A 87 10.74 -7.26 -1.32
CA GLN A 87 9.85 -8.32 -1.81
C GLN A 87 8.53 -8.31 -1.03
N TRP A 88 7.76 -7.24 -1.18
CA TRP A 88 6.61 -6.92 -0.33
C TRP A 88 5.52 -7.99 -0.32
N GLN A 89 5.26 -8.64 -1.46
CA GLN A 89 4.27 -9.72 -1.53
C GLN A 89 4.70 -10.92 -0.68
N LEU A 90 5.95 -11.36 -0.82
CA LEU A 90 6.50 -12.47 -0.01
C LEU A 90 6.56 -12.10 1.47
N ALA A 91 6.91 -10.86 1.79
CA ALA A 91 6.91 -10.35 3.16
C ALA A 91 5.50 -10.42 3.78
N ALA A 92 4.47 -9.98 3.05
CA ALA A 92 3.09 -10.03 3.51
C ALA A 92 2.60 -11.47 3.68
N ASP A 93 2.80 -12.33 2.69
CA ASP A 93 2.36 -13.72 2.73
C ASP A 93 3.02 -14.51 3.88
N THR A 94 4.32 -14.26 4.09
CA THR A 94 5.07 -14.91 5.18
C THR A 94 4.66 -14.34 6.55
N MET A 95 4.38 -13.04 6.67
CA MET A 95 3.86 -12.46 7.90
C MET A 95 2.47 -13.00 8.25
N LYS A 96 1.63 -13.27 7.24
CA LYS A 96 0.34 -13.96 7.46
C LYS A 96 0.54 -15.36 8.06
N GLN A 97 1.56 -16.09 7.64
CA GLN A 97 1.92 -17.39 8.23
C GLN A 97 2.38 -17.22 9.70
N ALA A 98 3.15 -16.16 10.01
CA ALA A 98 3.53 -15.86 11.38
C ALA A 98 2.31 -15.60 12.27
N ILE A 99 1.30 -14.87 11.78
CA ILE A 99 0.04 -14.61 12.49
C ILE A 99 -0.71 -15.92 12.74
N GLN A 100 -0.83 -16.78 11.74
CA GLN A 100 -1.51 -18.07 11.87
C GLN A 100 -0.81 -18.98 12.91
N SER A 101 0.52 -19.03 12.87
CA SER A 101 1.31 -19.77 13.85
C SER A 101 1.13 -19.22 15.27
N SER A 102 1.16 -17.89 15.43
CA SER A 102 0.96 -17.20 16.71
C SER A 102 -0.40 -17.53 17.34
N ILE A 103 -1.48 -17.50 16.53
CA ILE A 103 -2.84 -17.86 16.98
C ILE A 103 -2.90 -19.33 17.39
N TYR A 104 -2.29 -20.21 16.59
CA TYR A 104 -2.28 -21.63 16.86
C TYR A 104 -1.51 -21.99 18.14
N ASP A 105 -0.40 -21.31 18.40
CA ASP A 105 0.43 -21.48 19.60
C ASP A 105 -0.21 -20.87 20.86
N GLY A 106 -1.37 -20.22 20.73
CA GLY A 106 -2.07 -19.57 21.83
C GLY A 106 -1.29 -18.38 22.42
N GLN A 107 -0.46 -17.72 21.61
CA GLN A 107 0.28 -16.55 22.04
C GLN A 107 -0.66 -15.42 22.46
N ASN A 108 -0.15 -14.51 23.28
CA ASN A 108 -0.89 -13.35 23.76
C ASN A 108 -1.47 -12.55 22.58
N SER A 109 -2.70 -12.10 22.70
CA SER A 109 -3.38 -11.29 21.68
C SER A 109 -2.57 -10.04 21.29
N GLN A 110 -1.86 -9.44 22.23
CA GLN A 110 -1.01 -8.26 21.99
C GLN A 110 0.17 -8.57 21.05
N ASP A 111 0.84 -9.72 21.23
CA ASP A 111 1.94 -10.13 20.36
C ASP A 111 1.44 -10.44 18.94
N THR A 112 0.27 -11.05 18.85
CA THR A 112 -0.38 -11.33 17.57
C THR A 112 -0.81 -10.03 16.87
N ASP A 113 -1.25 -9.01 17.61
CA ASP A 113 -1.61 -7.71 17.04
C ASP A 113 -0.39 -6.97 16.49
N LEU A 114 0.78 -7.08 17.13
CA LEU A 114 2.03 -6.55 16.57
C LEU A 114 2.38 -7.18 15.22
N LEU A 115 2.15 -8.48 15.06
CA LEU A 115 2.33 -9.15 13.76
C LEU A 115 1.31 -8.65 12.71
N ARG A 116 0.05 -8.43 13.12
CA ARG A 116 -1.00 -7.85 12.25
C ARG A 116 -0.64 -6.45 11.78
N LEU A 117 -0.16 -5.59 12.67
CA LEU A 117 0.30 -4.25 12.32
C LEU A 117 1.45 -4.29 11.29
N LYS A 118 2.42 -5.18 11.48
CA LYS A 118 3.50 -5.40 10.50
C LYS A 118 2.98 -5.93 9.15
N HIS A 119 2.01 -6.84 9.17
CA HIS A 119 1.38 -7.34 7.95
C HIS A 119 0.69 -6.21 7.18
N ILE A 120 -0.09 -5.35 7.85
CA ILE A 120 -0.73 -4.18 7.25
C ILE A 120 0.33 -3.23 6.66
N GLN A 121 1.46 -3.04 7.35
CA GLN A 121 2.56 -2.24 6.85
C GLN A 121 3.12 -2.80 5.52
N TYR A 122 3.32 -4.12 5.41
CA TYR A 122 3.81 -4.74 4.17
C TYR A 122 2.77 -4.66 3.04
N LEU A 123 1.49 -4.88 3.36
CA LEU A 123 0.39 -4.72 2.41
C LEU A 123 0.30 -3.29 1.87
N SER A 124 0.70 -2.28 2.64
CA SER A 124 0.66 -0.87 2.21
C SER A 124 1.60 -0.55 1.04
N HIS A 125 2.61 -1.40 0.81
CA HIS A 125 3.53 -1.28 -0.32
C HIS A 125 3.01 -1.94 -1.61
N LEU A 126 1.92 -2.71 -1.51
CA LEU A 126 1.30 -3.37 -2.66
C LEU A 126 0.23 -2.45 -3.27
N GLU A 127 0.11 -2.48 -4.59
CA GLU A 127 -0.92 -1.71 -5.29
C GLU A 127 -2.33 -2.25 -5.02
N ASP A 128 -2.47 -3.56 -4.82
CA ASP A 128 -3.73 -4.23 -4.54
C ASP A 128 -3.84 -4.59 -3.05
N ASN A 129 -4.59 -3.77 -2.31
CA ASN A 129 -4.72 -3.84 -0.85
C ASN A 129 -5.96 -4.62 -0.39
N LEU A 130 -6.44 -5.60 -1.15
CA LEU A 130 -7.68 -6.35 -0.86
C LEU A 130 -7.73 -6.95 0.55
N TYR A 131 -6.57 -7.35 1.10
CA TYR A 131 -6.50 -7.96 2.43
C TYR A 131 -6.66 -6.97 3.59
N ILE A 132 -6.38 -5.67 3.38
CA ILE A 132 -6.50 -4.66 4.45
C ILE A 132 -7.95 -4.52 4.89
N PHE A 133 -8.89 -4.64 3.96
CA PHE A 133 -10.32 -4.54 4.24
C PHE A 133 -10.79 -5.56 5.29
N SER A 134 -10.20 -6.76 5.32
CA SER A 134 -10.55 -7.77 6.32
C SER A 134 -10.24 -7.32 7.76
N TYR A 135 -9.14 -6.59 7.96
CA TYR A 135 -8.77 -6.07 9.28
C TYR A 135 -9.70 -4.97 9.79
N ILE A 136 -10.33 -4.22 8.90
CA ILE A 136 -11.28 -3.17 9.27
C ILE A 136 -12.58 -3.78 9.79
N ASN A 137 -13.05 -4.86 9.13
CA ASN A 137 -14.37 -5.42 9.35
C ASN A 137 -14.45 -6.47 10.47
N PHE A 138 -13.32 -7.02 10.92
CA PHE A 138 -13.33 -8.00 12.02
C PHE A 138 -13.30 -7.32 13.38
N ALA A 139 -14.44 -7.34 14.08
CA ALA A 139 -14.58 -6.79 15.43
C ALA A 139 -13.70 -7.49 16.48
N GLU A 140 -13.22 -8.69 16.19
CA GLU A 140 -12.33 -9.47 17.06
C GLU A 140 -10.90 -8.88 17.14
N TYR A 141 -10.51 -8.05 16.17
CA TYR A 141 -9.21 -7.41 16.18
C TYR A 141 -9.21 -6.18 17.09
N SER A 142 -8.06 -5.89 17.69
CA SER A 142 -7.92 -4.70 18.51
C SER A 142 -8.26 -3.43 17.73
N GLN A 143 -8.73 -2.43 18.45
CA GLN A 143 -9.10 -1.15 17.83
C GLN A 143 -7.90 -0.50 17.12
N GLU A 144 -6.69 -0.68 17.64
CA GLU A 144 -5.45 -0.19 17.05
C GLU A 144 -5.20 -0.82 15.67
N VAL A 145 -5.30 -2.14 15.56
CA VAL A 145 -5.15 -2.86 14.28
C VAL A 145 -6.19 -2.38 13.26
N ARG A 146 -7.45 -2.26 13.67
CA ARG A 146 -8.55 -1.80 12.81
C ARG A 146 -8.35 -0.36 12.33
N ARG A 147 -7.91 0.54 13.22
CA ARG A 147 -7.58 1.94 12.88
C ARG A 147 -6.42 2.03 11.90
N THR A 148 -5.34 1.30 12.15
CA THR A 148 -4.18 1.28 11.26
C THR A 148 -4.54 0.74 9.88
N ALA A 149 -5.33 -0.34 9.82
CA ALA A 149 -5.83 -0.88 8.56
C ALA A 149 -6.70 0.14 7.81
N PHE A 150 -7.62 0.81 8.51
CA PHE A 150 -8.45 1.86 7.94
C PHE A 150 -7.60 3.01 7.37
N LEU A 151 -6.66 3.55 8.16
CA LEU A 151 -5.81 4.67 7.73
C LEU A 151 -4.98 4.30 6.49
N THR A 152 -4.45 3.07 6.47
CA THR A 152 -3.66 2.57 5.34
C THR A 152 -4.52 2.45 4.06
N ASP A 153 -5.72 1.91 4.18
CA ASP A 153 -6.65 1.76 3.07
C ASP A 153 -7.19 3.12 2.58
N PHE A 154 -7.53 4.01 3.51
CA PHE A 154 -7.94 5.39 3.19
C PHE A 154 -6.83 6.15 2.45
N LYS A 155 -5.59 6.07 2.94
CA LYS A 155 -4.39 6.62 2.29
C LYS A 155 -4.22 6.09 0.86
N SER A 156 -4.41 4.78 0.67
CA SER A 156 -4.35 4.14 -0.65
C SER A 156 -5.41 4.72 -1.60
N CYS A 157 -6.66 4.88 -1.15
CA CYS A 157 -7.72 5.49 -1.93
C CYS A 157 -7.37 6.92 -2.37
N ILE A 158 -6.82 7.74 -1.47
CA ILE A 158 -6.41 9.11 -1.77
C ILE A 158 -5.26 9.12 -2.80
N LYS A 159 -4.22 8.30 -2.60
CA LYS A 159 -3.07 8.22 -3.52
C LYS A 159 -3.45 7.77 -4.93
N ARG A 160 -4.41 6.86 -5.04
CA ARG A 160 -4.90 6.33 -6.32
C ARG A 160 -5.97 7.20 -6.98
N GLY A 161 -6.41 8.28 -6.33
CA GLY A 161 -7.47 9.15 -6.85
C GLY A 161 -8.87 8.50 -6.83
N LEU A 162 -9.09 7.51 -5.97
CA LEU A 162 -10.39 6.84 -5.79
C LEU A 162 -11.28 7.67 -4.85
N TRP A 163 -11.66 8.85 -5.30
CA TRP A 163 -12.28 9.88 -4.46
C TRP A 163 -13.61 9.45 -3.84
N GLN A 164 -14.44 8.74 -4.61
CA GLN A 164 -15.71 8.22 -4.09
C GLN A 164 -15.47 7.20 -2.96
N GLY A 165 -14.55 6.25 -3.16
CA GLY A 165 -14.15 5.30 -2.12
C GLY A 165 -13.54 5.98 -0.90
N ALA A 166 -12.73 7.02 -1.11
CA ALA A 166 -12.19 7.83 -0.01
C ALA A 166 -13.31 8.52 0.78
N ARG A 167 -14.34 9.06 0.12
CA ARG A 167 -15.49 9.67 0.79
C ARG A 167 -16.26 8.67 1.63
N GLU A 168 -16.63 7.54 1.05
CA GLU A 168 -17.35 6.47 1.76
C GLU A 168 -16.59 5.96 2.99
N LYS A 169 -15.26 5.77 2.85
CA LYS A 169 -14.41 5.39 3.97
C LYS A 169 -14.34 6.45 5.05
N PHE A 170 -14.25 7.71 4.68
CA PHE A 170 -14.23 8.79 5.65
C PHE A 170 -15.55 8.89 6.43
N ASP A 171 -16.69 8.76 5.75
CA ASP A 171 -18.01 8.74 6.39
C ASP A 171 -18.16 7.53 7.33
N PHE A 172 -17.64 6.36 6.94
CA PHE A 172 -17.56 5.18 7.80
C PHE A 172 -16.72 5.44 9.06
N ALA A 173 -15.55 6.08 8.90
CA ALA A 173 -14.67 6.37 10.03
C ALA A 173 -15.32 7.30 11.06
N GLN A 174 -16.11 8.24 10.63
CA GLN A 174 -16.82 9.14 11.55
C GLN A 174 -17.87 8.41 12.40
N GLN A 175 -18.39 7.29 11.92
CA GLN A 175 -19.35 6.45 12.67
C GLN A 175 -18.64 5.45 13.58
N GLU A 176 -17.60 4.76 13.07
CA GLU A 176 -16.94 3.64 13.75
C GLU A 176 -15.76 4.09 14.63
N PHE A 177 -15.04 5.12 14.24
CA PHE A 177 -13.82 5.63 14.89
C PHE A 177 -13.93 7.11 15.24
N GLN A 178 -14.95 7.47 16.05
CA GLN A 178 -15.32 8.86 16.32
C GLN A 178 -14.19 9.74 16.87
N ASP A 179 -13.21 9.14 17.55
CA ASP A 179 -12.06 9.80 18.17
C ASP A 179 -10.78 9.74 17.28
N LEU A 180 -10.87 9.21 16.07
CA LEU A 180 -9.71 9.05 15.17
C LEU A 180 -9.21 10.40 14.66
N PHE A 181 -10.12 11.30 14.31
CA PHE A 181 -9.84 12.63 13.79
C PHE A 181 -10.39 13.70 14.73
N THR A 182 -9.61 14.76 14.95
CA THR A 182 -10.10 15.94 15.67
C THR A 182 -11.17 16.68 14.85
N PRO A 183 -12.02 17.50 15.46
CA PRO A 183 -13.01 18.29 14.72
C PRO A 183 -12.39 19.17 13.62
N GLU A 184 -11.18 19.70 13.86
CA GLU A 184 -10.45 20.50 12.86
C GLU A 184 -9.99 19.64 11.68
N GLU A 185 -9.42 18.46 11.95
CA GLU A 185 -9.01 17.50 10.92
C GLU A 185 -10.21 17.03 10.08
N VAL A 186 -11.34 16.75 10.72
CA VAL A 186 -12.61 16.42 10.04
C VAL A 186 -13.03 17.52 9.10
N GLN A 187 -12.95 18.79 9.53
CA GLN A 187 -13.28 19.94 8.70
C GLN A 187 -12.35 20.06 7.50
N ILE A 188 -11.03 19.89 7.69
CA ILE A 188 -10.04 19.94 6.60
C ILE A 188 -10.30 18.83 5.58
N ILE A 189 -10.48 17.58 6.04
CA ILE A 189 -10.75 16.44 5.15
C ILE A 189 -12.05 16.66 4.36
N ASN A 190 -13.13 17.09 5.01
CA ASN A 190 -14.40 17.38 4.36
C ASN A 190 -14.25 18.47 3.29
N THR A 191 -13.60 19.58 3.63
CA THR A 191 -13.40 20.70 2.71
C THR A 191 -12.55 20.28 1.51
N SER A 192 -11.50 19.50 1.75
CA SER A 192 -10.62 18.98 0.69
C SER A 192 -11.35 18.02 -0.24
N LEU A 193 -12.12 17.07 0.30
CA LEU A 193 -12.95 16.15 -0.51
C LEU A 193 -14.03 16.92 -1.29
N GLN A 194 -14.73 17.88 -0.67
CA GLN A 194 -15.69 18.72 -1.38
C GLN A 194 -15.04 19.49 -2.52
N SER A 195 -13.84 20.03 -2.29
CA SER A 195 -13.07 20.76 -3.31
C SER A 195 -12.69 19.86 -4.48
N ILE A 196 -12.32 18.59 -4.20
CA ILE A 196 -12.03 17.60 -5.23
C ILE A 196 -13.28 17.30 -6.07
N PHE A 197 -14.44 17.08 -5.44
CA PHE A 197 -15.70 16.81 -6.16
C PHE A 197 -16.24 18.02 -6.93
N ALA A 198 -16.02 19.22 -6.41
CA ALA A 198 -16.42 20.45 -7.06
C ALA A 198 -15.47 20.86 -8.19
N TYR A 199 -14.25 20.29 -8.22
CA TYR A 199 -13.23 20.66 -9.19
C TYR A 199 -13.64 20.28 -10.61
N LYS A 200 -13.61 21.28 -11.51
CA LYS A 200 -13.85 21.08 -12.95
C LYS A 200 -12.51 21.05 -13.69
N PRO A 201 -12.04 19.89 -14.13
CA PRO A 201 -10.76 19.77 -14.80
C PRO A 201 -10.76 20.50 -16.14
N LYS A 202 -9.63 21.10 -16.48
CA LYS A 202 -9.38 21.63 -17.82
C LYS A 202 -9.38 20.50 -18.84
N LYS A 203 -10.10 20.69 -19.94
CA LYS A 203 -10.22 19.68 -20.98
C LYS A 203 -8.97 19.68 -21.86
N GLN A 204 -8.20 18.59 -21.87
CA GLN A 204 -6.98 18.46 -22.67
C GLN A 204 -7.27 18.66 -24.18
N LEU A 205 -8.35 18.05 -24.69
CA LEU A 205 -8.74 18.21 -26.08
C LEU A 205 -9.02 19.68 -26.43
N LEU A 206 -9.67 20.44 -25.54
CA LEU A 206 -9.92 21.85 -25.76
C LEU A 206 -8.62 22.66 -25.78
N ALA A 207 -7.67 22.36 -24.90
CA ALA A 207 -6.33 22.95 -24.92
C ALA A 207 -5.65 22.71 -26.28
N GLY A 208 -5.72 21.46 -26.79
CA GLY A 208 -5.19 21.11 -28.10
C GLY A 208 -5.86 21.85 -29.25
N TYR A 209 -7.18 21.95 -29.27
CA TYR A 209 -7.90 22.74 -30.28
C TYR A 209 -7.57 24.25 -30.24
N LEU A 210 -7.48 24.81 -29.04
CA LEU A 210 -7.09 26.23 -28.90
C LEU A 210 -5.67 26.48 -29.39
N SER A 211 -4.79 25.50 -29.39
CA SER A 211 -3.39 25.59 -29.84
C SER A 211 -3.22 25.76 -31.35
N PHE A 212 -4.30 25.65 -32.16
CA PHE A 212 -4.27 26.10 -33.56
C PHE A 212 -3.99 27.59 -33.65
N ILE A 213 -4.35 28.35 -32.62
CA ILE A 213 -3.90 29.75 -32.43
C ILE A 213 -2.67 29.67 -31.50
N PRO A 214 -1.46 30.00 -31.96
CA PRO A 214 -0.24 29.84 -31.19
C PRO A 214 -0.36 30.45 -29.80
N GLY A 215 -0.02 29.66 -28.76
CA GLY A 215 -0.05 30.07 -27.36
C GLY A 215 -1.39 30.05 -26.67
N LEU A 216 -2.53 30.03 -27.40
CA LEU A 216 -3.85 30.12 -26.77
C LEU A 216 -4.19 28.85 -25.96
N GLY A 217 -3.73 27.68 -26.41
CA GLY A 217 -3.89 26.41 -25.69
C GLY A 217 -3.15 26.37 -24.37
N GLN A 218 -1.90 26.83 -24.33
CA GLN A 218 -1.07 26.93 -23.12
C GLN A 218 -1.63 27.99 -22.16
N LEU A 219 -2.11 29.12 -22.69
CA LEU A 219 -2.78 30.12 -21.87
C LEU A 219 -4.04 29.57 -21.20
N TYR A 220 -4.86 28.80 -21.94
CA TYR A 220 -6.00 28.09 -21.36
C TYR A 220 -5.53 27.05 -20.33
N ALA A 221 -4.44 26.33 -20.59
CA ALA A 221 -3.85 25.40 -19.66
C ALA A 221 -3.34 26.06 -18.37
N GLY A 222 -3.06 27.38 -18.40
CA GLY A 222 -2.60 28.15 -17.25
C GLY A 222 -1.08 28.30 -17.18
N ASP A 223 -0.40 28.11 -18.30
CA ASP A 223 1.02 28.38 -18.44
C ASP A 223 1.26 29.57 -19.37
N PRO A 224 1.37 30.80 -18.83
CA PRO A 224 1.57 32.00 -19.62
C PRO A 224 2.96 32.11 -20.25
N LEU A 225 3.99 31.47 -19.65
CA LEU A 225 5.35 31.47 -20.20
C LEU A 225 5.45 30.58 -21.44
N ASP A 226 4.91 29.38 -21.35
CA ASP A 226 4.84 28.47 -22.50
C ASP A 226 3.89 28.99 -23.58
N ALA A 227 2.84 29.73 -23.20
CA ALA A 227 1.98 30.42 -24.14
C ALA A 227 2.74 31.49 -24.93
N LEU A 228 3.58 32.30 -24.28
CA LEU A 228 4.40 33.31 -24.93
C LEU A 228 5.43 32.67 -25.87
N ASN A 229 6.12 31.61 -25.42
CA ASN A 229 7.09 30.87 -26.22
C ASN A 229 6.42 30.28 -27.48
N ALA A 230 5.27 29.64 -27.31
CA ALA A 230 4.52 29.09 -28.41
C ALA A 230 4.02 30.16 -29.40
N PHE A 231 3.59 31.30 -28.89
CA PHE A 231 3.16 32.43 -29.71
C PHE A 231 4.33 33.00 -30.57
N VAL A 232 5.49 33.21 -29.96
CA VAL A 232 6.67 33.74 -30.66
C VAL A 232 7.19 32.76 -31.69
N LEU A 233 7.38 31.50 -31.32
CA LEU A 233 7.95 30.47 -32.22
C LEU A 233 6.99 30.13 -33.38
N ASN A 234 5.77 29.70 -33.05
CA ASN A 234 4.82 29.28 -34.07
C ASN A 234 4.27 30.48 -34.85
N GLY A 235 4.09 31.62 -34.20
CA GLY A 235 3.65 32.85 -34.84
C GLY A 235 4.65 33.35 -35.88
N SER A 236 5.97 33.34 -35.55
CA SER A 236 7.00 33.71 -36.53
C SER A 236 7.08 32.71 -37.69
N LEU A 237 6.99 31.42 -37.46
CA LEU A 237 6.95 30.43 -38.54
C LEU A 237 5.73 30.63 -39.45
N ILE A 238 4.56 30.86 -38.91
CA ILE A 238 3.34 31.15 -39.69
C ILE A 238 3.55 32.43 -40.51
N ALA A 239 4.13 33.48 -39.94
CA ALA A 239 4.37 34.76 -40.64
C ALA A 239 5.36 34.58 -41.79
N VAL A 240 6.47 33.84 -41.57
CA VAL A 240 7.46 33.54 -42.64
C VAL A 240 6.82 32.70 -43.74
N SER A 241 6.10 31.64 -43.38
CA SER A 241 5.40 30.76 -44.33
C SER A 241 4.37 31.56 -45.16
N ALA A 242 3.61 32.45 -44.55
CA ALA A 242 2.66 33.30 -45.27
C ALA A 242 3.39 34.28 -46.23
N TRP A 243 4.53 34.83 -45.81
CA TRP A 243 5.36 35.67 -46.65
C TRP A 243 5.87 34.93 -47.87
N SER A 244 6.43 33.69 -47.72
CA SER A 244 6.95 32.88 -48.79
C SER A 244 5.84 32.51 -49.81
N ILE A 245 4.65 32.21 -49.34
CA ILE A 245 3.50 31.94 -50.22
C ILE A 245 3.11 33.21 -51.02
N CYS A 246 3.07 34.39 -50.37
CA CYS A 246 2.71 35.67 -51.01
C CYS A 246 3.75 36.10 -52.04
N THR A 247 5.00 35.76 -51.87
CA THR A 247 6.10 36.07 -52.82
C THR A 247 6.26 35.01 -53.92
N LEU A 248 5.38 33.96 -53.93
CA LEU A 248 5.41 32.84 -54.86
C LEU A 248 6.68 32.01 -54.81
N ASP A 249 7.41 32.06 -53.70
CA ASP A 249 8.57 31.22 -53.43
C ASP A 249 8.12 29.85 -52.83
N LEU A 250 7.42 29.08 -53.68
CA LEU A 250 6.84 27.80 -53.32
C LEU A 250 7.89 26.73 -53.05
N TRP A 251 9.13 26.90 -53.56
CA TRP A 251 10.22 25.95 -53.29
C TRP A 251 10.73 26.11 -51.87
N THR A 252 11.00 27.33 -51.43
CA THR A 252 11.40 27.63 -50.07
C THR A 252 10.33 27.19 -49.09
N PHE A 253 9.07 27.53 -49.35
CA PHE A 253 7.95 27.08 -48.53
C PHE A 253 7.87 25.56 -48.42
N SER A 254 7.91 24.83 -49.54
CA SER A 254 7.74 23.37 -49.59
C SER A 254 8.88 22.64 -48.86
N LEU A 255 10.13 23.06 -49.10
CA LEU A 255 11.32 22.32 -48.64
C LEU A 255 11.77 22.74 -47.21
N LEU A 256 11.69 24.02 -46.86
CA LEU A 256 12.29 24.55 -45.65
C LEU A 256 11.28 24.97 -44.57
N GLU A 257 10.03 25.24 -44.95
CA GLU A 257 9.04 25.82 -44.00
C GLU A 257 7.90 24.87 -43.67
N PHE A 258 7.38 24.10 -44.65
CA PHE A 258 6.21 23.27 -44.45
C PHE A 258 6.43 22.17 -43.40
N ASN A 259 7.52 21.43 -43.47
CA ASN A 259 7.81 20.37 -42.47
C ASN A 259 8.03 20.93 -41.08
N PRO A 260 8.90 21.95 -40.84
CA PRO A 260 9.02 22.59 -39.55
C PRO A 260 7.68 23.11 -39.02
N LEU A 261 6.87 23.80 -39.85
CA LEU A 261 5.59 24.36 -39.44
C LEU A 261 4.66 23.25 -38.90
N VAL A 262 4.54 22.12 -39.61
CA VAL A 262 3.70 21.00 -39.19
C VAL A 262 4.21 20.40 -37.88
N HIS A 263 5.51 20.18 -37.75
CA HIS A 263 6.11 19.62 -36.54
C HIS A 263 5.93 20.56 -35.33
N PHE A 264 6.17 21.85 -35.50
CA PHE A 264 5.97 22.82 -34.42
C PHE A 264 4.49 22.96 -34.03
N MET A 265 3.56 22.91 -34.98
CA MET A 265 2.15 22.91 -34.68
C MET A 265 1.72 21.65 -33.91
N GLN A 266 2.20 20.46 -34.30
CA GLN A 266 1.94 19.22 -33.58
C GLN A 266 2.51 19.29 -32.15
N GLY A 267 3.74 19.75 -32.02
CA GLY A 267 4.39 19.98 -30.71
C GLY A 267 3.60 20.95 -29.84
N ASN A 268 3.09 22.03 -30.43
CA ASN A 268 2.28 23.03 -29.71
C ASN A 268 0.97 22.44 -29.17
N ILE A 269 0.27 21.64 -30.00
CA ILE A 269 -0.95 20.92 -29.59
C ILE A 269 -0.65 19.95 -28.43
N TYR A 270 0.41 19.14 -28.59
CA TYR A 270 0.81 18.18 -27.55
C TYR A 270 1.16 18.87 -26.23
N ASN A 271 1.97 19.92 -26.28
CA ASN A 271 2.37 20.67 -25.08
C ASN A 271 1.16 21.26 -24.36
N ALA A 272 0.23 21.90 -25.07
CA ALA A 272 -0.96 22.44 -24.46
C ALA A 272 -1.85 21.37 -23.79
N GLN A 273 -1.95 20.19 -24.38
CA GLN A 273 -2.68 19.08 -23.78
C GLN A 273 -1.98 18.57 -22.51
N LYS A 274 -0.65 18.46 -22.56
CA LYS A 274 0.19 18.09 -21.44
C LYS A 274 0.07 19.11 -20.28
N ASP A 275 0.18 20.40 -20.59
CA ASP A 275 0.06 21.47 -19.60
C ASP A 275 -1.31 21.47 -18.92
N ALA A 276 -2.39 21.24 -19.66
CA ALA A 276 -3.73 21.09 -19.10
C ALA A 276 -3.83 19.86 -18.17
N TYR A 277 -3.20 18.76 -18.53
CA TYR A 277 -3.13 17.57 -17.69
C TYR A 277 -2.34 17.84 -16.40
N GLU A 278 -1.14 18.38 -16.51
CA GLU A 278 -0.27 18.69 -15.37
C GLU A 278 -0.92 19.70 -14.41
N TYR A 279 -1.59 20.73 -14.95
CA TYR A 279 -2.37 21.66 -14.14
C TYR A 279 -3.44 20.97 -13.31
N ASN A 280 -4.20 20.05 -13.94
CA ASN A 280 -5.23 19.27 -13.23
C ASN A 280 -4.63 18.40 -12.14
N GLN A 281 -3.53 17.71 -12.42
CA GLN A 281 -2.82 16.87 -11.45
C GLN A 281 -2.31 17.70 -10.27
N LYS A 282 -1.70 18.84 -10.54
CA LYS A 282 -1.18 19.74 -9.50
C LYS A 282 -2.30 20.27 -8.60
N LYS A 283 -3.47 20.59 -9.17
CA LYS A 283 -4.63 21.05 -8.38
C LYS A 283 -5.20 19.94 -7.50
N LEU A 284 -5.41 18.75 -8.04
CA LEU A 284 -5.90 17.60 -7.28
C LEU A 284 -4.92 17.20 -6.19
N LYS A 285 -3.62 17.18 -6.51
CA LYS A 285 -2.57 16.91 -5.53
C LYS A 285 -2.60 17.90 -4.38
N GLY A 286 -2.78 19.19 -4.62
CA GLY A 286 -2.86 20.20 -3.56
C GLY A 286 -3.99 19.95 -2.56
N PHE A 287 -5.13 19.40 -2.99
CA PHE A 287 -6.23 18.99 -2.08
C PHE A 287 -5.90 17.67 -1.37
N SER A 288 -5.34 16.68 -2.09
CA SER A 288 -5.01 15.39 -1.51
C SER A 288 -3.86 15.45 -0.50
N ASP A 289 -2.86 16.30 -0.71
CA ASP A 289 -1.70 16.44 0.18
C ASP A 289 -2.13 16.87 1.59
N GLN A 290 -3.16 17.70 1.73
CA GLN A 290 -3.70 18.08 3.05
C GLN A 290 -4.29 16.88 3.78
N ILE A 291 -5.02 16.02 3.08
CA ILE A 291 -5.58 14.80 3.66
C ILE A 291 -4.44 13.82 4.02
N LEU A 292 -3.47 13.65 3.11
CA LEU A 292 -2.34 12.72 3.32
C LEU A 292 -1.49 13.12 4.53
N GLN A 293 -1.24 14.42 4.75
CA GLN A 293 -0.52 14.90 5.93
C GLN A 293 -1.20 14.50 7.24
N ILE A 294 -2.54 14.65 7.31
CA ILE A 294 -3.32 14.25 8.49
C ILE A 294 -3.24 12.74 8.69
N VAL A 295 -3.42 11.96 7.63
CA VAL A 295 -3.42 10.49 7.70
C VAL A 295 -2.03 9.98 8.08
N ASP A 296 -0.96 10.53 7.50
CA ASP A 296 0.41 10.12 7.79
C ASP A 296 0.79 10.39 9.25
N ALA A 297 0.34 11.52 9.82
CA ALA A 297 0.55 11.83 11.23
C ALA A 297 -0.15 10.86 12.20
N LYS A 298 -1.17 10.13 11.74
CA LYS A 298 -1.91 9.15 12.55
C LYS A 298 -1.39 7.71 12.40
N ILE A 299 -0.64 7.42 11.35
CA ILE A 299 -0.04 6.09 11.12
C ILE A 299 1.28 5.92 11.90
N HIS A 300 1.97 7.00 12.21
CA HIS A 300 3.22 7.02 12.96
C HIS A 300 3.00 7.32 14.43
#